data_bb983341de80d41ef911bd72f8a73585
#
_entry.id   bb983341de80d41ef911bd72f8a73585
#
_cell.length_a   1.000
_cell.length_b   1.000
_cell.length_c   1.000
_cell.angle_alpha   90.00
_cell.angle_beta   90.00
_cell.angle_gamma   90.00
#
_symmetry.space_group_name_H-M   'P 1'
#
loop_
_entity.id
_entity.type
_entity.pdbx_description
1 polymer ?
#
loop_
_entity_poly.entity_id
_entity_poly.type
_entity_poly.pdbx_seq_one_letter_code
_entity_poly.pdbx_strand_id
1 'polypeptide(L)'
;MDEHELESSREARRQRFLDPNYYHAMVGFYLEDAKDLQQQLIDNSSYLDSVVRIHESIAYDIFELFSLRYTAGEPLGKLRHDFEDVVAAYERYAKYDRQNEGEPDWPAFSFTHIDDYVRCLALVSIAILLRQDLLPRIHGLIAESAFDGQDALYEELTKKFIPDRLEIDQWYHNLPYRYLLDCIDSDTAEERIADMQSYLKNWYKYMKGCGWYDSHKNQGPEGGGYFGYWAWEAAAVAYLYDLDDTSFRDHLVYPKDLVAFARQHAPLDQEQHPAQYRVLPGEPCPKTGEWMVGHTPRTARRFTKGEMMPELNLDTGATIWMFVRD
;
A
#
# COMPACT_ATOMS: atom_id res chain seq x y z
N MET A 1 4.67 1.50 34.06
CA MET A 1 3.93 0.28 33.69
C MET A 1 4.37 -0.81 34.63
N ASP A 2 3.47 -1.53 35.28
CA ASP A 2 3.84 -2.66 36.10
C ASP A 2 4.13 -3.93 35.27
N GLU A 3 4.62 -5.01 35.92
CA GLU A 3 5.04 -6.23 35.19
C GLU A 3 3.85 -6.96 34.54
N HIS A 4 2.67 -6.87 35.11
CA HIS A 4 1.44 -7.46 34.57
C HIS A 4 0.94 -6.67 33.34
N GLU A 5 1.01 -5.35 33.38
CA GLU A 5 0.67 -4.48 32.23
C GLU A 5 1.63 -4.70 31.06
N LEU A 6 2.93 -4.89 31.35
CA LEU A 6 3.95 -5.22 30.34
C LEU A 6 3.69 -6.56 29.65
N GLU A 7 3.32 -7.57 30.44
CA GLU A 7 3.03 -8.91 29.91
C GLU A 7 1.76 -8.90 29.06
N SER A 8 0.70 -8.25 29.52
CA SER A 8 -0.54 -8.06 28.77
C SER A 8 -0.30 -7.33 27.44
N SER A 9 0.53 -6.29 27.44
CA SER A 9 0.93 -5.57 26.21
C SER A 9 1.72 -6.45 25.24
N ARG A 10 2.59 -7.34 25.78
CA ARG A 10 3.34 -8.29 24.95
C ARG A 10 2.45 -9.33 24.30
N GLU A 11 1.39 -9.76 24.96
CA GLU A 11 0.44 -10.74 24.43
C GLU A 11 -0.49 -10.11 23.37
N ALA A 12 -0.88 -8.86 23.57
CA ALA A 12 -1.81 -8.16 22.67
C ALA A 12 -1.17 -7.72 21.34
N ARG A 13 0.15 -7.49 21.31
CA ARG A 13 0.85 -6.96 20.13
C ARG A 13 0.77 -7.91 18.92
N ARG A 14 0.55 -7.34 17.73
CA ARG A 14 0.49 -8.09 16.48
C ARG A 14 1.87 -8.45 15.91
N GLN A 15 2.91 -7.69 16.28
CA GLN A 15 4.29 -8.02 15.90
C GLN A 15 5.20 -8.11 17.12
N ARG A 16 5.96 -9.20 17.18
CA ARG A 16 6.87 -9.54 18.30
C ARG A 16 8.02 -8.55 18.50
N PHE A 17 8.34 -7.73 17.49
CA PHE A 17 9.44 -6.77 17.57
C PHE A 17 9.12 -5.55 18.43
N LEU A 18 7.82 -5.21 18.60
CA LEU A 18 7.45 -4.05 19.37
C LEU A 18 7.75 -4.23 20.86
N ASP A 19 8.60 -3.38 21.40
CA ASP A 19 8.80 -3.26 22.85
C ASP A 19 7.67 -2.41 23.47
N PRO A 20 7.04 -2.87 24.58
CA PRO A 20 5.94 -2.12 25.18
C PRO A 20 6.35 -0.74 25.74
N ASN A 21 7.56 -0.60 26.29
CA ASN A 21 8.02 0.70 26.79
C ASN A 21 8.27 1.68 25.65
N TYR A 22 8.86 1.17 24.55
CA TYR A 22 9.01 1.93 23.32
C TYR A 22 7.64 2.40 22.76
N TYR A 23 6.64 1.53 22.75
CA TYR A 23 5.28 1.90 22.33
C TYR A 23 4.76 3.11 23.12
N HIS A 24 4.83 3.08 24.43
CA HIS A 24 4.37 4.18 25.27
C HIS A 24 5.17 5.47 25.06
N ALA A 25 6.49 5.36 24.91
CA ALA A 25 7.34 6.49 24.62
C ALA A 25 6.98 7.15 23.27
N MET A 26 6.76 6.33 22.23
CA MET A 26 6.39 6.84 20.91
C MET A 26 5.00 7.45 20.85
N VAL A 27 4.01 6.85 21.54
CA VAL A 27 2.69 7.49 21.65
C VAL A 27 2.79 8.85 22.33
N GLY A 28 3.58 8.96 23.40
CA GLY A 28 3.89 10.23 24.06
C GLY A 28 4.53 11.24 23.12
N PHE A 29 5.55 10.80 22.38
CA PHE A 29 6.26 11.61 21.38
C PHE A 29 5.30 12.18 20.34
N TYR A 30 4.51 11.35 19.64
CA TYR A 30 3.57 11.83 18.61
C TYR A 30 2.51 12.81 19.16
N LEU A 31 2.07 12.62 20.41
CA LEU A 31 1.11 13.54 21.04
C LEU A 31 1.73 14.89 21.40
N GLU A 32 3.01 14.93 21.73
CA GLU A 32 3.76 16.14 22.01
C GLU A 32 4.13 16.87 20.72
N ASP A 33 4.66 16.14 19.75
CA ASP A 33 5.02 16.66 18.42
C ASP A 33 3.82 17.26 17.70
N ALA A 34 2.64 16.63 17.78
CA ALA A 34 1.42 17.21 17.23
C ALA A 34 1.08 18.59 17.79
N LYS A 35 1.38 18.89 19.07
CA LYS A 35 1.19 20.22 19.66
C LYS A 35 2.21 21.22 19.14
N ASP A 36 3.47 20.78 19.05
CA ASP A 36 4.56 21.60 18.56
C ASP A 36 4.34 21.96 17.08
N LEU A 37 3.94 21.01 16.24
CA LEU A 37 3.58 21.24 14.83
C LEU A 37 2.40 22.20 14.69
N GLN A 38 1.37 22.10 15.56
CA GLN A 38 0.29 23.08 15.58
C GLN A 38 0.75 24.50 15.92
N GLN A 39 1.66 24.63 16.89
CA GLN A 39 2.24 25.93 17.21
C GLN A 39 3.07 26.47 16.05
N GLN A 40 3.88 25.62 15.41
CA GLN A 40 4.66 25.98 14.22
C GLN A 40 3.77 26.45 13.05
N LEU A 41 2.59 25.86 12.85
CA LEU A 41 1.62 26.32 11.84
C LEU A 41 1.16 27.76 12.11
N ILE A 42 0.93 28.12 13.37
CA ILE A 42 0.54 29.48 13.76
C ILE A 42 1.69 30.45 13.48
N ASP A 43 2.90 30.11 13.92
CA ASP A 43 4.09 30.95 13.82
C ASP A 43 4.56 31.16 12.37
N ASN A 44 4.34 30.18 11.48
CA ASN A 44 4.79 30.17 10.10
C ASN A 44 3.66 30.36 9.07
N SER A 45 2.46 30.76 9.49
CA SER A 45 1.27 30.84 8.63
C SER A 45 1.43 31.72 7.37
N SER A 46 2.42 32.63 7.36
CA SER A 46 2.73 33.50 6.23
C SER A 46 3.71 32.89 5.20
N TYR A 47 4.28 31.71 5.48
CA TYR A 47 5.28 31.05 4.65
C TYR A 47 4.74 29.71 4.13
N LEU A 48 4.19 29.71 2.92
CA LEU A 48 3.47 28.55 2.35
C LEU A 48 4.34 27.29 2.32
N ASP A 49 5.60 27.39 1.90
CA ASP A 49 6.54 26.26 1.89
C ASP A 49 6.75 25.64 3.30
N SER A 50 6.78 26.47 4.35
CA SER A 50 6.83 25.96 5.73
C SER A 50 5.52 25.29 6.14
N VAL A 51 4.39 25.86 5.76
CA VAL A 51 3.07 25.27 6.01
C VAL A 51 2.95 23.90 5.35
N VAL A 52 3.42 23.74 4.12
CA VAL A 52 3.44 22.44 3.40
C VAL A 52 4.22 21.40 4.20
N ARG A 53 5.50 21.70 4.54
CA ARG A 53 6.35 20.78 5.30
C ARG A 53 5.76 20.37 6.64
N ILE A 54 5.11 21.30 7.35
CA ILE A 54 4.47 21.00 8.62
C ILE A 54 3.26 20.08 8.41
N HIS A 55 2.44 20.31 7.39
CA HIS A 55 1.31 19.42 7.08
C HIS A 55 1.76 18.04 6.62
N GLU A 56 2.86 17.93 5.88
CA GLU A 56 3.50 16.67 5.52
C GLU A 56 3.92 15.90 6.77
N SER A 57 4.64 16.53 7.70
CA SER A 57 5.04 15.93 8.97
C SER A 57 3.84 15.45 9.77
N ILE A 58 2.78 16.26 9.89
CA ILE A 58 1.54 15.86 10.57
C ILE A 58 0.91 14.62 9.91
N ALA A 59 0.86 14.56 8.59
CA ALA A 59 0.28 13.43 7.87
C ALA A 59 1.09 12.14 8.09
N TYR A 60 2.41 12.25 8.13
CA TYR A 60 3.33 11.13 8.40
C TYR A 60 3.18 10.64 9.83
N ASP A 61 3.22 11.52 10.82
CA ASP A 61 3.10 11.17 12.23
C ASP A 61 1.77 10.49 12.55
N ILE A 62 0.67 11.00 12.03
CA ILE A 62 -0.66 10.39 12.23
C ILE A 62 -0.73 9.00 11.62
N PHE A 63 -0.16 8.78 10.41
CA PHE A 63 -0.11 7.47 9.78
C PHE A 63 0.79 6.50 10.56
N GLU A 64 1.96 6.95 11.00
CA GLU A 64 2.89 6.13 11.77
C GLU A 64 2.31 5.76 13.13
N LEU A 65 1.67 6.71 13.81
CA LEU A 65 0.96 6.45 15.07
C LEU A 65 -0.20 5.45 14.87
N PHE A 66 -0.97 5.58 13.79
CA PHE A 66 -2.01 4.61 13.43
C PHE A 66 -1.42 3.21 13.26
N SER A 67 -0.34 3.08 12.48
CA SER A 67 0.35 1.80 12.24
C SER A 67 0.96 1.23 13.51
N LEU A 68 1.52 2.07 14.37
CA LEU A 68 2.08 1.69 15.66
C LEU A 68 0.98 1.15 16.60
N ARG A 69 -0.18 1.81 16.66
CA ARG A 69 -1.34 1.35 17.44
C ARG A 69 -1.88 0.01 16.92
N TYR A 70 -1.96 -0.14 15.59
CA TYR A 70 -2.27 -1.43 15.01
C TYR A 70 -1.26 -2.50 15.45
N THR A 71 0.03 -2.21 15.35
CA THR A 71 1.11 -3.12 15.75
C THR A 71 1.03 -3.50 17.24
N ALA A 72 0.62 -2.57 18.10
CA ALA A 72 0.43 -2.79 19.53
C ALA A 72 -0.81 -3.63 19.89
N GLY A 73 -1.70 -3.89 18.94
CA GLY A 73 -2.88 -4.72 19.18
C GLY A 73 -4.15 -3.93 19.50
N GLU A 74 -4.21 -2.62 19.24
CA GLU A 74 -5.44 -1.86 19.48
C GLU A 74 -6.64 -2.46 18.73
N PRO A 75 -7.87 -2.36 19.29
CA PRO A 75 -9.08 -2.91 18.68
C PRO A 75 -9.37 -2.30 17.30
N LEU A 76 -9.67 -3.15 16.31
CA LEU A 76 -9.91 -2.72 14.92
C LEU A 76 -11.11 -1.76 14.79
N GLY A 77 -12.14 -1.90 15.65
CA GLY A 77 -13.27 -0.97 15.67
C GLY A 77 -12.86 0.47 16.01
N LYS A 78 -11.87 0.65 16.90
CA LYS A 78 -11.30 1.96 17.21
C LYS A 78 -10.45 2.47 16.05
N LEU A 79 -9.53 1.64 15.53
CA LEU A 79 -8.68 2.00 14.39
C LEU A 79 -9.49 2.35 13.15
N ARG A 80 -10.62 1.66 12.92
CA ARG A 80 -11.56 2.00 11.84
C ARG A 80 -12.08 3.43 11.95
N HIS A 81 -12.35 3.90 13.17
CA HIS A 81 -12.78 5.28 13.41
C HIS A 81 -11.63 6.27 13.22
N ASP A 82 -10.47 5.96 13.81
CA ASP A 82 -9.30 6.84 13.80
C ASP A 82 -8.68 6.99 12.40
N PHE A 83 -8.94 6.06 11.48
CA PHE A 83 -8.40 6.10 10.11
C PHE A 83 -8.89 7.30 9.29
N GLU A 84 -10.04 7.87 9.62
CA GLU A 84 -10.53 9.11 8.98
C GLU A 84 -9.60 10.30 9.24
N ASP A 85 -9.04 10.39 10.44
CA ASP A 85 -8.09 11.46 10.78
C ASP A 85 -6.79 11.34 9.96
N VAL A 86 -6.35 10.10 9.68
CA VAL A 86 -5.21 9.83 8.78
C VAL A 86 -5.50 10.41 7.38
N VAL A 87 -6.63 10.04 6.78
CA VAL A 87 -7.00 10.52 5.44
C VAL A 87 -7.14 12.04 5.42
N ALA A 88 -7.80 12.63 6.42
CA ALA A 88 -7.97 14.08 6.52
C ALA A 88 -6.62 14.84 6.67
N ALA A 89 -5.61 14.23 7.28
CA ALA A 89 -4.28 14.83 7.36
C ALA A 89 -3.60 14.87 5.98
N TYR A 90 -3.66 13.79 5.20
CA TYR A 90 -3.15 13.77 3.82
C TYR A 90 -3.89 14.72 2.89
N GLU A 91 -5.21 14.86 3.03
CA GLU A 91 -5.97 15.86 2.26
C GLU A 91 -5.52 17.30 2.54
N ARG A 92 -5.22 17.60 3.82
CA ARG A 92 -4.68 18.92 4.18
C ARG A 92 -3.28 19.13 3.61
N TYR A 93 -2.41 18.14 3.70
CA TYR A 93 -1.09 18.19 3.07
C TYR A 93 -1.22 18.43 1.56
N ALA A 94 -1.94 17.58 0.84
CA ALA A 94 -2.14 17.71 -0.59
C ALA A 94 -2.70 19.09 -1.00
N LYS A 95 -3.64 19.64 -0.22
CA LYS A 95 -4.20 20.97 -0.47
C LYS A 95 -3.14 22.06 -0.46
N TYR A 96 -2.27 22.10 0.55
CA TYR A 96 -1.27 23.13 0.69
C TYR A 96 -0.12 22.92 -0.28
N ASP A 97 0.24 21.69 -0.57
CA ASP A 97 1.27 21.33 -1.54
C ASP A 97 0.86 21.77 -2.96
N ARG A 98 -0.36 21.48 -3.39
CA ARG A 98 -0.94 21.99 -4.65
C ARG A 98 -0.94 23.53 -4.74
N GLN A 99 -1.20 24.20 -3.64
CA GLN A 99 -1.12 25.66 -3.61
C GLN A 99 0.32 26.17 -3.77
N ASN A 100 1.29 25.47 -3.18
CA ASN A 100 2.71 25.82 -3.24
C ASN A 100 3.28 25.60 -4.65
N GLU A 101 2.95 24.47 -5.26
CA GLU A 101 3.38 24.15 -6.63
C GLU A 101 2.62 24.96 -7.69
N GLY A 102 1.45 25.51 -7.35
CA GLY A 102 0.59 26.23 -8.27
C GLY A 102 -0.13 25.32 -9.27
N GLU A 103 -0.18 24.02 -9.01
CA GLU A 103 -0.78 22.98 -9.85
C GLU A 103 -1.91 22.28 -9.08
N PRO A 104 -3.18 22.36 -9.55
CA PRO A 104 -4.32 21.81 -8.82
C PRO A 104 -4.37 20.28 -8.77
N ASP A 105 -3.68 19.62 -9.70
CA ASP A 105 -3.54 18.18 -9.86
C ASP A 105 -2.20 17.63 -9.33
N TRP A 106 -1.41 18.45 -8.64
CA TRP A 106 -0.15 18.00 -8.02
C TRP A 106 -0.41 16.84 -7.04
N PRO A 107 0.29 15.69 -7.21
CA PRO A 107 0.03 14.50 -6.41
C PRO A 107 0.63 14.61 -5.01
N ALA A 108 -0.07 14.10 -4.00
CA ALA A 108 0.48 13.96 -2.65
C ALA A 108 1.55 12.87 -2.51
N PHE A 109 1.66 11.99 -3.51
CA PHE A 109 2.61 10.87 -3.54
C PHE A 109 3.27 10.77 -4.90
N SER A 110 4.59 10.61 -4.92
CA SER A 110 5.35 10.29 -6.13
C SER A 110 5.53 8.76 -6.25
N PHE A 111 4.93 8.14 -7.24
CA PHE A 111 5.10 6.69 -7.46
C PHE A 111 6.52 6.31 -7.89
N THR A 112 7.35 7.26 -8.26
CA THR A 112 8.78 7.01 -8.53
C THR A 112 9.59 6.80 -7.26
N HIS A 113 9.10 7.28 -6.10
CA HIS A 113 9.73 7.14 -4.80
C HIS A 113 9.10 5.98 -4.03
N ILE A 114 9.92 5.01 -3.62
CA ILE A 114 9.42 3.78 -2.98
C ILE A 114 8.67 4.06 -1.67
N ASP A 115 9.11 5.02 -0.85
CA ASP A 115 8.43 5.35 0.41
C ASP A 115 7.02 5.92 0.17
N ASP A 116 6.86 6.81 -0.81
CA ASP A 116 5.58 7.39 -1.19
C ASP A 116 4.65 6.33 -1.78
N TYR A 117 5.20 5.48 -2.67
CA TYR A 117 4.45 4.40 -3.28
C TYR A 117 3.92 3.42 -2.24
N VAL A 118 4.78 2.93 -1.32
CA VAL A 118 4.40 2.05 -0.21
C VAL A 118 3.32 2.70 0.64
N ARG A 119 3.44 3.99 0.93
CA ARG A 119 2.50 4.73 1.77
C ARG A 119 1.14 4.91 1.09
N CYS A 120 1.13 5.24 -0.20
CA CYS A 120 -0.09 5.34 -0.98
C CYS A 120 -0.83 3.98 -1.03
N LEU A 121 -0.11 2.89 -1.34
CA LEU A 121 -0.69 1.55 -1.34
C LEU A 121 -1.19 1.13 0.05
N ALA A 122 -0.48 1.53 1.11
CA ALA A 122 -0.93 1.26 2.49
C ALA A 122 -2.26 1.97 2.80
N LEU A 123 -2.40 3.25 2.46
CA LEU A 123 -3.65 4.00 2.67
C LEU A 123 -4.82 3.36 1.91
N VAL A 124 -4.62 3.04 0.63
CA VAL A 124 -5.64 2.35 -0.19
C VAL A 124 -6.01 1.00 0.43
N SER A 125 -5.01 0.19 0.79
CA SER A 125 -5.23 -1.15 1.33
C SER A 125 -5.93 -1.15 2.68
N ILE A 126 -5.55 -0.25 3.59
CA ILE A 126 -6.22 -0.07 4.88
C ILE A 126 -7.66 0.40 4.68
N ALA A 127 -7.90 1.32 3.73
CA ALA A 127 -9.26 1.74 3.39
C ALA A 127 -10.12 0.58 2.88
N ILE A 128 -9.60 -0.24 1.96
CA ILE A 128 -10.29 -1.44 1.45
C ILE A 128 -10.72 -2.35 2.61
N LEU A 129 -9.86 -2.51 3.61
CA LEU A 129 -10.07 -3.45 4.71
C LEU A 129 -10.92 -2.88 5.86
N LEU A 130 -10.93 -1.56 6.06
CA LEU A 130 -11.61 -0.91 7.19
C LEU A 130 -12.69 0.09 6.80
N ARG A 131 -12.46 0.92 5.75
CA ARG A 131 -13.26 2.12 5.43
C ARG A 131 -13.33 2.37 3.93
N GLN A 132 -14.01 1.48 3.21
CA GLN A 132 -14.17 1.57 1.75
C GLN A 132 -14.80 2.90 1.30
N ASP A 133 -15.61 3.51 2.15
CA ASP A 133 -16.22 4.84 1.94
C ASP A 133 -15.19 5.98 1.81
N LEU A 134 -13.95 5.79 2.28
CA LEU A 134 -12.87 6.78 2.17
C LEU A 134 -12.03 6.64 0.88
N LEU A 135 -12.19 5.57 0.11
CA LEU A 135 -11.39 5.35 -1.11
C LEU A 135 -11.48 6.49 -2.14
N PRO A 136 -12.65 7.11 -2.42
CA PRO A 136 -12.69 8.26 -3.32
C PRO A 136 -11.86 9.45 -2.82
N ARG A 137 -11.79 9.66 -1.50
CA ARG A 137 -10.98 10.73 -0.90
C ARG A 137 -9.49 10.43 -1.03
N ILE A 138 -9.08 9.18 -0.77
CA ILE A 138 -7.69 8.74 -0.93
C ILE A 138 -7.28 8.82 -2.40
N HIS A 139 -8.13 8.38 -3.33
CA HIS A 139 -7.88 8.53 -4.75
C HIS A 139 -7.68 10.00 -5.14
N GLY A 140 -8.46 10.92 -4.57
CA GLY A 140 -8.32 12.37 -4.76
C GLY A 140 -6.92 12.93 -4.43
N LEU A 141 -6.08 12.18 -3.70
CA LEU A 141 -4.69 12.59 -3.42
C LEU A 141 -3.78 12.50 -4.65
N ILE A 142 -4.14 11.67 -5.65
CA ILE A 142 -3.37 11.50 -6.89
C ILE A 142 -4.20 11.71 -8.16
N ALA A 143 -5.52 11.90 -8.04
CA ALA A 143 -6.44 12.04 -9.17
C ALA A 143 -5.99 13.15 -10.13
N GLU A 144 -6.14 12.89 -11.43
CA GLU A 144 -5.76 13.79 -12.54
C GLU A 144 -4.25 14.10 -12.63
N SER A 145 -3.42 13.56 -11.72
CA SER A 145 -1.97 13.76 -11.76
C SER A 145 -1.27 12.85 -12.77
N ALA A 146 0.06 13.03 -12.91
CA ALA A 146 0.89 12.18 -13.76
C ALA A 146 0.94 10.70 -13.33
N PHE A 147 0.44 10.33 -12.15
CA PHE A 147 0.42 8.97 -11.63
C PHE A 147 -0.95 8.29 -11.74
N ASP A 148 -2.01 9.08 -11.95
CA ASP A 148 -3.36 8.56 -12.11
C ASP A 148 -3.47 7.71 -13.38
N GLY A 149 -3.95 6.48 -13.24
CA GLY A 149 -4.04 5.55 -14.36
C GLY A 149 -2.68 5.05 -14.89
N GLN A 150 -1.62 5.05 -14.07
CA GLN A 150 -0.26 4.72 -14.52
C GLN A 150 0.39 3.53 -13.79
N ASP A 151 -0.30 2.91 -12.83
CA ASP A 151 0.23 1.78 -12.07
C ASP A 151 -0.77 0.63 -11.97
N ALA A 152 -0.39 -0.54 -12.49
CA ALA A 152 -1.27 -1.70 -12.57
C ALA A 152 -1.75 -2.17 -11.19
N LEU A 153 -0.90 -2.17 -10.16
CA LEU A 153 -1.32 -2.64 -8.83
C LEU A 153 -2.28 -1.64 -8.17
N TYR A 154 -2.02 -0.34 -8.30
CA TYR A 154 -2.92 0.69 -7.80
C TYR A 154 -4.31 0.57 -8.46
N GLU A 155 -4.34 0.39 -9.79
CA GLU A 155 -5.59 0.21 -10.54
C GLU A 155 -6.33 -1.06 -10.11
N GLU A 156 -5.63 -2.19 -9.94
CA GLU A 156 -6.23 -3.44 -9.46
C GLU A 156 -6.84 -3.32 -8.06
N LEU A 157 -6.20 -2.58 -7.16
CA LEU A 157 -6.73 -2.34 -5.81
C LEU A 157 -7.96 -1.42 -5.81
N THR A 158 -8.03 -0.47 -6.73
CA THR A 158 -9.05 0.59 -6.70
C THR A 158 -10.23 0.37 -7.64
N LYS A 159 -10.10 -0.45 -8.69
CA LYS A 159 -11.09 -0.61 -9.77
C LYS A 159 -12.50 -1.03 -9.32
N LYS A 160 -12.64 -1.71 -8.18
CA LYS A 160 -13.95 -2.08 -7.63
C LYS A 160 -14.69 -0.93 -6.94
N PHE A 161 -13.98 0.14 -6.59
CA PHE A 161 -14.49 1.21 -5.74
C PHE A 161 -14.51 2.58 -6.44
N ILE A 162 -13.63 2.75 -7.43
CA ILE A 162 -13.50 3.99 -8.19
C ILE A 162 -13.95 3.70 -9.62
N PRO A 163 -14.94 4.44 -10.16
CA PRO A 163 -15.39 4.28 -11.53
C PRO A 163 -14.29 4.56 -12.56
N ASP A 164 -14.45 3.96 -13.74
CA ASP A 164 -13.64 4.24 -14.93
C ASP A 164 -12.14 3.97 -14.77
N ARG A 165 -11.74 3.08 -13.81
CA ARG A 165 -10.35 2.63 -13.70
C ARG A 165 -9.94 1.79 -14.90
N LEU A 166 -8.73 2.02 -15.38
CA LEU A 166 -8.20 1.41 -16.60
C LEU A 166 -7.46 0.11 -16.29
N GLU A 167 -7.42 -0.79 -17.26
CA GLU A 167 -6.46 -1.89 -17.27
C GLU A 167 -5.12 -1.35 -17.76
N ILE A 168 -4.12 -1.42 -16.91
CA ILE A 168 -2.80 -0.82 -17.13
C ILE A 168 -1.76 -1.93 -17.29
N ASP A 169 -0.84 -1.73 -18.23
CA ASP A 169 0.23 -2.64 -18.62
C ASP A 169 1.62 -2.18 -18.16
N GLN A 170 1.67 -1.32 -17.14
CA GLN A 170 2.90 -0.81 -16.55
C GLN A 170 2.79 -0.71 -15.02
N TRP A 171 3.92 -0.72 -14.34
CA TRP A 171 4.03 -0.47 -12.90
C TRP A 171 5.35 0.24 -12.56
N TYR A 172 5.37 0.93 -11.43
CA TYR A 172 6.56 1.69 -11.02
C TYR A 172 7.62 0.83 -10.35
N HIS A 173 7.23 -0.13 -9.52
CA HIS A 173 8.16 -0.98 -8.76
C HIS A 173 7.92 -2.45 -9.06
N ASN A 174 8.89 -3.11 -9.70
CA ASN A 174 8.75 -4.49 -10.12
C ASN A 174 8.68 -5.44 -8.90
N LEU A 175 9.77 -5.68 -8.20
CA LEU A 175 9.79 -6.56 -7.05
C LEU A 175 9.70 -5.77 -5.74
N PRO A 176 8.87 -6.23 -4.77
CA PRO A 176 8.16 -7.52 -4.74
C PRO A 176 6.78 -7.50 -5.41
N TYR A 177 6.27 -6.35 -5.84
CA TYR A 177 4.86 -6.12 -6.22
C TYR A 177 4.39 -6.98 -7.40
N ARG A 178 5.32 -7.38 -8.27
CA ARG A 178 5.03 -8.30 -9.34
C ARG A 178 4.37 -9.59 -8.87
N TYR A 179 4.83 -10.18 -7.75
CA TYR A 179 4.20 -11.38 -7.21
C TYR A 179 2.73 -11.17 -6.82
N LEU A 180 2.32 -9.95 -6.44
CA LEU A 180 0.91 -9.66 -6.23
C LEU A 180 0.12 -9.58 -7.53
N LEU A 181 0.70 -9.01 -8.58
CA LEU A 181 0.08 -9.01 -9.91
C LEU A 181 -0.02 -10.40 -10.48
N ASP A 182 1.05 -11.22 -10.36
CA ASP A 182 1.04 -12.63 -10.75
C ASP A 182 -0.06 -13.40 -9.96
N CYS A 183 -0.19 -13.15 -8.65
CA CYS A 183 -1.25 -13.71 -7.81
C CYS A 183 -2.66 -13.32 -8.29
N ILE A 184 -2.87 -12.08 -8.71
CA ILE A 184 -4.15 -11.59 -9.25
C ILE A 184 -4.45 -12.26 -10.58
N ASP A 185 -3.45 -12.43 -11.43
CA ASP A 185 -3.57 -12.86 -12.81
C ASP A 185 -3.58 -14.41 -12.98
N SER A 186 -3.16 -15.17 -11.97
CA SER A 186 -3.09 -16.64 -12.03
C SER A 186 -4.46 -17.30 -12.20
N ASP A 187 -4.51 -18.39 -12.99
CA ASP A 187 -5.74 -19.14 -13.29
C ASP A 187 -6.22 -20.01 -12.11
N THR A 188 -5.29 -20.54 -11.31
CA THR A 188 -5.60 -21.53 -10.27
C THR A 188 -5.42 -20.95 -8.86
N ALA A 189 -6.20 -21.46 -7.92
CA ALA A 189 -6.06 -21.08 -6.51
C ALA A 189 -4.68 -21.46 -5.95
N GLU A 190 -4.10 -22.57 -6.40
CA GLU A 190 -2.79 -23.03 -5.98
C GLU A 190 -1.67 -22.08 -6.43
N GLU A 191 -1.70 -21.60 -7.68
CA GLU A 191 -0.75 -20.61 -8.19
C GLU A 191 -0.90 -19.28 -7.46
N ARG A 192 -2.12 -18.79 -7.26
CA ARG A 192 -2.39 -17.56 -6.49
C ARG A 192 -1.79 -17.60 -5.07
N ILE A 193 -1.96 -18.73 -4.39
CA ILE A 193 -1.40 -18.94 -3.04
C ILE A 193 0.13 -18.96 -3.10
N ALA A 194 0.73 -19.63 -4.10
CA ALA A 194 2.18 -19.70 -4.24
C ALA A 194 2.81 -18.32 -4.51
N ASP A 195 2.17 -17.48 -5.33
CA ASP A 195 2.61 -16.12 -5.63
C ASP A 195 2.46 -15.21 -4.41
N MET A 196 1.36 -15.30 -3.67
CA MET A 196 1.18 -14.59 -2.40
C MET A 196 2.26 -14.98 -1.39
N GLN A 197 2.58 -16.28 -1.26
CA GLN A 197 3.66 -16.73 -0.38
C GLN A 197 5.02 -16.18 -0.84
N SER A 198 5.26 -16.15 -2.15
CA SER A 198 6.48 -15.56 -2.73
C SER A 198 6.58 -14.08 -2.45
N TYR A 199 5.46 -13.34 -2.56
CA TYR A 199 5.37 -11.94 -2.18
C TYR A 199 5.76 -11.73 -0.71
N LEU A 200 5.06 -12.36 0.21
CA LEU A 200 5.28 -12.20 1.65
C LEU A 200 6.71 -12.58 2.07
N LYS A 201 7.25 -13.68 1.51
CA LYS A 201 8.61 -14.13 1.78
C LYS A 201 9.67 -13.11 1.37
N ASN A 202 9.43 -12.39 0.28
CA ASN A 202 10.40 -11.46 -0.29
C ASN A 202 10.13 -10.00 0.09
N TRP A 203 8.94 -9.65 0.54
CA TRP A 203 8.50 -8.28 0.81
C TRP A 203 9.54 -7.47 1.59
N TYR A 204 9.91 -7.89 2.77
CA TYR A 204 10.86 -7.16 3.62
C TYR A 204 12.22 -6.91 2.94
N LYS A 205 12.74 -7.89 2.21
CA LYS A 205 14.01 -7.78 1.49
C LYS A 205 14.02 -6.65 0.46
N TYR A 206 12.90 -6.46 -0.23
CA TYR A 206 12.78 -5.44 -1.27
C TYR A 206 12.40 -4.06 -0.73
N MET A 207 12.02 -3.97 0.55
CA MET A 207 11.79 -2.69 1.24
C MET A 207 13.07 -2.03 1.77
N LYS A 208 14.24 -2.53 1.40
CA LYS A 208 15.55 -2.01 1.89
C LYS A 208 15.80 -0.54 1.56
N GLY A 209 15.12 0.00 0.54
CA GLY A 209 15.19 1.43 0.19
C GLY A 209 14.32 2.34 1.04
N CYS A 210 13.41 1.79 1.84
CA CYS A 210 12.50 2.57 2.68
C CYS A 210 13.18 3.10 3.94
N GLY A 211 12.84 4.32 4.33
CA GLY A 211 13.43 4.99 5.50
C GLY A 211 13.19 4.25 6.82
N TRP A 212 12.10 3.51 6.93
CA TRP A 212 11.75 2.69 8.10
C TRP A 212 12.44 1.30 8.13
N TYR A 213 13.20 0.91 7.09
CA TYR A 213 13.86 -0.39 7.04
C TYR A 213 14.83 -0.57 8.21
N ASP A 214 14.79 -1.73 8.88
CA ASP A 214 15.59 -2.07 10.07
C ASP A 214 15.32 -1.21 11.33
N SER A 215 14.29 -0.36 11.33
CA SER A 215 13.95 0.51 12.46
C SER A 215 13.63 -0.24 13.75
N HIS A 216 13.19 -1.51 13.68
CA HIS A 216 12.97 -2.35 14.87
C HIS A 216 14.25 -2.57 15.73
N LYS A 217 15.44 -2.29 15.18
CA LYS A 217 16.71 -2.37 15.89
C LYS A 217 16.99 -1.17 16.79
N ASN A 218 16.24 -0.09 16.61
CA ASN A 218 16.40 1.20 17.29
C ASN A 218 15.13 1.55 18.08
N GLN A 219 14.80 0.76 19.10
CA GLN A 219 13.67 1.01 19.97
C GLN A 219 14.19 1.43 21.35
N GLY A 220 14.57 2.71 21.48
CA GLY A 220 15.07 3.28 22.72
C GLY A 220 14.02 4.12 23.47
N PRO A 221 14.33 4.53 24.71
CA PRO A 221 13.47 5.44 25.49
C PRO A 221 13.37 6.85 24.87
N GLU A 222 14.35 7.22 24.03
CA GLU A 222 14.39 8.50 23.31
C GLU A 222 13.61 8.47 21.98
N GLY A 223 12.95 7.32 21.68
CA GLY A 223 12.19 7.13 20.44
C GLY A 223 12.86 6.23 19.41
N GLY A 224 12.36 6.26 18.20
CA GLY A 224 12.82 5.48 17.04
C GLY A 224 11.79 5.49 15.91
N GLY A 225 12.10 4.88 14.78
CA GLY A 225 11.24 4.88 13.59
C GLY A 225 10.43 3.59 13.38
N TYR A 226 10.26 2.74 14.41
CA TYR A 226 9.52 1.48 14.25
C TYR A 226 8.05 1.65 14.57
N PHE A 227 7.19 1.47 13.58
CA PHE A 227 5.73 1.48 13.73
C PHE A 227 5.05 0.17 13.27
N GLY A 228 5.85 -0.83 12.87
CA GLY A 228 5.39 -2.12 12.36
C GLY A 228 5.79 -2.34 10.90
N TYR A 229 5.95 -3.62 10.52
CA TYR A 229 6.26 -4.04 9.15
C TYR A 229 5.05 -4.77 8.58
N TRP A 230 4.26 -4.09 7.76
CA TRP A 230 2.99 -4.61 7.29
C TRP A 230 2.87 -4.53 5.77
N ALA A 231 2.69 -5.69 5.15
CA ALA A 231 2.29 -5.81 3.76
C ALA A 231 0.76 -5.64 3.66
N TRP A 232 0.29 -4.40 3.83
CA TRP A 232 -1.14 -4.05 3.82
C TRP A 232 -1.82 -4.47 2.52
N GLU A 233 -1.12 -4.29 1.40
CA GLU A 233 -1.56 -4.61 0.04
C GLU A 233 -1.74 -6.12 -0.16
N ALA A 234 -0.95 -6.97 0.49
CA ALA A 234 -1.17 -8.42 0.47
C ALA A 234 -2.51 -8.82 1.10
N ALA A 235 -2.87 -8.15 2.21
CA ALA A 235 -4.16 -8.35 2.85
C ALA A 235 -5.33 -7.83 2.00
N ALA A 236 -5.16 -6.67 1.35
CA ALA A 236 -6.16 -6.13 0.44
C ALA A 236 -6.39 -7.06 -0.75
N VAL A 237 -5.33 -7.58 -1.39
CA VAL A 237 -5.43 -8.58 -2.47
C VAL A 237 -6.10 -9.85 -1.98
N ALA A 238 -5.69 -10.39 -0.81
CA ALA A 238 -6.30 -11.61 -0.26
C ALA A 238 -7.81 -11.44 0.01
N TYR A 239 -8.22 -10.26 0.45
CA TYR A 239 -9.63 -9.92 0.63
C TYR A 239 -10.37 -9.75 -0.70
N LEU A 240 -9.84 -8.94 -1.62
CA LEU A 240 -10.47 -8.59 -2.90
C LEU A 240 -10.68 -9.79 -3.81
N TYR A 241 -9.76 -10.75 -3.78
CA TYR A 241 -9.75 -11.95 -4.62
C TYR A 241 -10.15 -13.23 -3.86
N ASP A 242 -10.69 -13.07 -2.65
CA ASP A 242 -11.18 -14.15 -1.78
C ASP A 242 -10.21 -15.33 -1.62
N LEU A 243 -8.93 -15.02 -1.41
CA LEU A 243 -7.90 -16.05 -1.27
C LEU A 243 -8.03 -16.79 0.05
N ASP A 244 -7.87 -18.11 0.04
CA ASP A 244 -7.68 -18.89 1.26
C ASP A 244 -6.30 -18.56 1.86
N ASP A 245 -6.28 -17.76 2.92
CA ASP A 245 -5.07 -17.32 3.59
C ASP A 245 -4.50 -18.32 4.61
N THR A 246 -5.10 -19.50 4.76
CA THR A 246 -4.76 -20.50 5.79
C THR A 246 -3.28 -20.85 5.80
N SER A 247 -2.64 -20.96 4.63
CA SER A 247 -1.24 -21.38 4.50
C SER A 247 -0.21 -20.27 4.73
N PHE A 248 -0.62 -18.99 4.72
CA PHE A 248 0.28 -17.83 4.88
C PHE A 248 -0.19 -16.82 5.93
N ARG A 249 -1.35 -17.04 6.54
CA ARG A 249 -1.94 -16.07 7.47
C ARG A 249 -1.08 -15.76 8.71
N ASP A 250 -0.19 -16.67 9.10
CA ASP A 250 0.71 -16.48 10.23
C ASP A 250 2.06 -15.88 9.82
N HIS A 251 2.19 -15.42 8.57
CA HIS A 251 3.39 -14.72 8.14
C HIS A 251 3.53 -13.38 8.88
N LEU A 252 4.77 -13.07 9.31
CA LEU A 252 5.08 -11.96 10.22
C LEU A 252 4.56 -10.59 9.75
N VAL A 253 4.58 -10.33 8.44
CA VAL A 253 4.18 -9.04 7.86
C VAL A 253 2.75 -9.03 7.33
N TYR A 254 2.02 -10.16 7.46
CA TYR A 254 0.66 -10.27 6.95
C TYR A 254 -0.39 -9.86 8.00
N PRO A 255 -1.19 -8.82 7.75
CA PRO A 255 -2.18 -8.30 8.70
C PRO A 255 -3.49 -9.12 8.68
N LYS A 256 -3.41 -10.39 9.10
CA LYS A 256 -4.48 -11.40 9.02
C LYS A 256 -5.81 -11.00 9.68
N ASP A 257 -5.76 -10.24 10.73
CA ASP A 257 -6.95 -9.82 11.48
C ASP A 257 -7.74 -8.74 10.75
N LEU A 258 -7.07 -7.90 9.94
CA LEU A 258 -7.75 -6.97 9.05
C LEU A 258 -8.55 -7.69 7.97
N VAL A 259 -8.00 -8.76 7.39
CA VAL A 259 -8.73 -9.59 6.40
C VAL A 259 -9.96 -10.23 7.04
N ALA A 260 -9.81 -10.80 8.24
CA ALA A 260 -10.92 -11.38 8.98
C ALA A 260 -11.99 -10.34 9.31
N PHE A 261 -11.57 -9.13 9.72
CA PHE A 261 -12.46 -8.02 10.00
C PHE A 261 -13.22 -7.56 8.74
N ALA A 262 -12.52 -7.37 7.62
CA ALA A 262 -13.12 -6.97 6.35
C ALA A 262 -14.17 -8.00 5.87
N ARG A 263 -13.84 -9.28 5.88
CA ARG A 263 -14.77 -10.37 5.52
C ARG A 263 -16.02 -10.39 6.38
N GLN A 264 -15.92 -10.01 7.65
CA GLN A 264 -17.06 -9.96 8.57
C GLN A 264 -17.94 -8.72 8.38
N HIS A 265 -17.37 -7.54 8.06
CA HIS A 265 -18.05 -6.26 8.11
C HIS A 265 -18.38 -5.67 6.74
N ALA A 266 -17.73 -6.12 5.70
CA ALA A 266 -17.93 -5.69 4.32
C ALA A 266 -17.70 -6.90 3.38
N PRO A 267 -18.58 -7.91 3.40
CA PRO A 267 -18.45 -9.03 2.46
C PRO A 267 -18.56 -8.51 1.03
N LEU A 268 -17.62 -8.91 0.18
CA LEU A 268 -17.67 -8.60 -1.24
C LEU A 268 -18.63 -9.56 -1.94
N ASP A 269 -19.35 -9.08 -2.93
CA ASP A 269 -20.04 -9.95 -3.85
C ASP A 269 -18.98 -10.76 -4.63
N GLN A 270 -19.16 -12.09 -4.65
CA GLN A 270 -18.23 -12.98 -5.36
C GLN A 270 -18.44 -12.86 -6.87
N GLU A 271 -17.90 -11.83 -7.49
CA GLU A 271 -17.69 -11.81 -8.92
C GLU A 271 -16.43 -12.62 -9.25
N GLN A 272 -16.56 -13.64 -10.09
CA GLN A 272 -15.41 -14.35 -10.64
C GLN A 272 -14.64 -13.40 -11.53
N HIS A 273 -13.45 -12.98 -11.10
CA HIS A 273 -12.56 -12.23 -11.97
C HIS A 273 -11.93 -13.18 -12.98
N PRO A 274 -12.03 -12.93 -14.29
CA PRO A 274 -11.27 -13.69 -15.26
C PRO A 274 -9.77 -13.49 -14.98
N ALA A 275 -9.02 -14.57 -15.05
CA ALA A 275 -7.57 -14.52 -14.89
C ALA A 275 -6.96 -13.59 -15.97
N GLN A 276 -6.15 -12.68 -15.54
CA GLN A 276 -5.44 -11.74 -16.39
C GLN A 276 -3.94 -12.00 -16.23
N TYR A 277 -3.25 -12.36 -17.32
CA TYR A 277 -1.81 -12.59 -17.28
C TYR A 277 -1.07 -11.35 -17.71
N ARG A 278 -0.03 -11.01 -16.96
CA ARG A 278 0.93 -9.94 -17.26
C ARG A 278 2.35 -10.51 -17.23
N VAL A 279 3.20 -10.12 -18.17
CA VAL A 279 4.58 -10.58 -18.23
C VAL A 279 5.49 -9.49 -18.78
N LEU A 280 6.70 -9.38 -18.21
CA LEU A 280 7.68 -8.40 -18.67
C LEU A 280 8.33 -8.82 -20.00
N PRO A 281 8.76 -7.85 -20.82
CA PRO A 281 9.66 -8.12 -21.93
C PRO A 281 10.92 -8.86 -21.45
N GLY A 282 11.39 -9.81 -22.27
CA GLY A 282 12.56 -10.65 -21.93
C GLY A 282 12.26 -11.83 -21.01
N GLU A 283 11.00 -12.07 -20.62
CA GLU A 283 10.60 -13.20 -19.81
C GLU A 283 9.82 -14.26 -20.59
N PRO A 284 9.73 -15.50 -20.09
CA PRO A 284 8.98 -16.55 -20.78
C PRO A 284 7.47 -16.34 -20.67
N CYS A 285 6.78 -16.45 -21.80
CA CYS A 285 5.33 -16.40 -21.90
C CYS A 285 4.68 -17.45 -20.95
N PRO A 286 3.86 -17.06 -19.99
CA PRO A 286 3.28 -17.98 -19.01
C PRO A 286 2.15 -18.83 -19.60
N LYS A 287 1.42 -18.32 -20.59
CA LYS A 287 0.25 -18.96 -21.20
C LYS A 287 0.24 -18.76 -22.72
N THR A 288 -0.05 -19.80 -23.48
CA THR A 288 -0.24 -19.70 -24.93
C THR A 288 -1.48 -18.89 -25.25
N GLY A 289 -1.36 -17.90 -26.16
CA GLY A 289 -2.50 -17.08 -26.58
C GLY A 289 -2.07 -15.77 -27.26
N GLU A 290 -3.03 -14.89 -27.45
CA GLU A 290 -2.78 -13.52 -27.96
C GLU A 290 -2.44 -12.59 -26.80
N TRP A 291 -1.37 -11.83 -26.99
CA TRP A 291 -0.84 -10.87 -26.04
C TRP A 291 -0.72 -9.50 -26.67
N MET A 292 -0.97 -8.46 -25.91
CA MET A 292 -0.86 -7.08 -26.37
C MET A 292 -0.08 -6.23 -25.38
N VAL A 293 0.41 -5.10 -25.87
CA VAL A 293 0.98 -4.02 -25.06
C VAL A 293 0.01 -2.86 -25.10
N GLY A 294 -0.25 -2.21 -23.97
CA GLY A 294 -1.28 -1.17 -23.83
C GLY A 294 -1.01 0.13 -24.59
N HIS A 295 0.03 0.21 -25.41
CA HIS A 295 0.36 1.42 -26.17
C HIS A 295 -0.38 1.53 -27.49
N THR A 296 -0.56 2.77 -27.93
CA THR A 296 -1.17 3.09 -29.22
C THR A 296 -0.08 3.17 -30.32
N PRO A 297 -0.22 2.42 -31.44
CA PRO A 297 -1.29 1.49 -31.74
C PRO A 297 -1.18 0.16 -31.00
N ARG A 298 -2.28 -0.32 -30.44
CA ARG A 298 -2.35 -1.64 -29.80
C ARG A 298 -2.12 -2.72 -30.83
N THR A 299 -1.05 -3.53 -30.67
CA THR A 299 -0.75 -4.68 -31.53
C THR A 299 -0.79 -5.96 -30.74
N ALA A 300 -1.81 -6.78 -30.98
CA ALA A 300 -1.84 -8.12 -30.43
C ALA A 300 -0.91 -9.05 -31.22
N ARG A 301 -0.15 -9.90 -30.51
CA ARG A 301 0.70 -10.95 -31.08
C ARG A 301 0.43 -12.27 -30.37
N ARG A 302 0.52 -13.37 -31.10
CA ARG A 302 0.36 -14.70 -30.51
C ARG A 302 1.71 -15.23 -30.06
N PHE A 303 1.77 -15.72 -28.82
CA PHE A 303 2.91 -16.38 -28.21
C PHE A 303 2.52 -17.75 -27.67
N THR A 304 3.51 -18.63 -27.59
CA THR A 304 3.36 -19.98 -27.03
C THR A 304 3.95 -19.99 -25.61
N LYS A 305 3.36 -20.75 -24.70
CA LYS A 305 3.90 -20.92 -23.34
C LYS A 305 5.38 -21.29 -23.38
N GLY A 306 6.22 -20.52 -22.68
CA GLY A 306 7.68 -20.67 -22.64
C GLY A 306 8.43 -19.87 -23.72
N GLU A 307 7.75 -19.29 -24.70
CA GLU A 307 8.36 -18.39 -25.67
C GLU A 307 8.79 -17.09 -25.00
N MET A 308 9.99 -16.58 -25.33
CA MET A 308 10.49 -15.33 -24.74
C MET A 308 9.71 -14.13 -25.28
N MET A 309 9.12 -13.33 -24.41
CA MET A 309 8.41 -12.12 -24.77
C MET A 309 9.40 -11.08 -25.30
N PRO A 310 9.15 -10.47 -26.49
CA PRO A 310 10.07 -9.51 -27.06
C PRO A 310 10.28 -8.29 -26.17
N GLU A 311 11.50 -7.77 -26.16
CA GLU A 311 11.78 -6.46 -25.59
C GLU A 311 11.09 -5.36 -26.41
N LEU A 312 10.59 -4.36 -25.69
CA LEU A 312 9.88 -3.22 -26.25
C LEU A 312 10.77 -1.99 -26.10
N ASN A 313 11.22 -1.42 -27.21
CA ASN A 313 11.95 -0.16 -27.23
C ASN A 313 10.94 1.00 -27.06
N LEU A 314 10.57 1.29 -25.79
CA LEU A 314 9.68 2.38 -25.47
C LEU A 314 10.40 3.34 -24.52
N ASP A 315 10.27 4.62 -24.82
CA ASP A 315 10.97 5.70 -24.11
C ASP A 315 10.38 5.95 -22.69
N THR A 316 9.35 5.23 -22.28
CA THR A 316 8.63 5.48 -21.02
C THR A 316 8.34 4.18 -20.26
N GLY A 317 9.03 3.98 -19.10
CA GLY A 317 8.69 2.97 -18.09
C GLY A 317 8.85 1.50 -18.52
N ALA A 318 8.70 0.58 -17.56
CA ALA A 318 8.64 -0.85 -17.84
C ALA A 318 7.27 -1.19 -18.48
N THR A 319 7.28 -1.55 -19.73
CA THR A 319 6.07 -1.94 -20.46
C THR A 319 5.81 -3.43 -20.26
N ILE A 320 4.54 -3.80 -20.16
CA ILE A 320 4.08 -5.14 -19.82
C ILE A 320 3.30 -5.72 -20.99
N TRP A 321 3.51 -7.02 -21.25
CA TRP A 321 2.64 -7.80 -22.11
C TRP A 321 1.43 -8.30 -21.34
N MET A 322 0.22 -7.99 -21.82
CA MET A 322 -1.05 -8.42 -21.24
C MET A 322 -1.70 -9.49 -22.10
N PHE A 323 -2.20 -10.54 -21.45
CA PHE A 323 -2.95 -11.60 -22.12
C PHE A 323 -4.31 -11.08 -22.58
N VAL A 324 -4.68 -11.40 -23.81
CA VAL A 324 -5.95 -10.99 -24.43
C VAL A 324 -6.93 -12.15 -24.49
N ARG A 325 -6.47 -13.28 -25.05
CA ARG A 325 -7.29 -14.49 -25.26
C ARG A 325 -6.45 -15.68 -25.72
N ASP A 326 -7.00 -16.89 -25.64
CA ASP A 326 -6.44 -18.14 -26.17
C ASP A 326 -6.30 -18.18 -27.68
#